data_7446e0040f15cbe2416e47a554c7d790
#
_entry.id   7446e0040f15cbe2416e47a554c7d790
#
_cell.length_a   1.000
_cell.length_b   1.000
_cell.length_c   1.000
_cell.angle_alpha   90.00
_cell.angle_beta   90.00
_cell.angle_gamma   90.00
#
_symmetry.space_group_name_H-M   'P 1'
#
loop_
_entity.id
_entity.type
_entity.pdbx_description
1 polymer ?
#
loop_
_entity_poly.entity_id
_entity_poly.type
_entity_poly.pdbx_seq_one_letter_code
_entity_poly.pdbx_strand_id
1 'polypeptide(L)'
;MSYGMMISVQLDHREQFDKLWEWSKRNMAFAPDSKWDGYFCWQCKPDGTKIGGSNASDGELYYVTALFLASERWNEPRYRDEANKILTKVMIKDGRESGVYNLFDLDNGLITFVPDHAGHSFTDPSYMLPAFLDKWARTASANRSFWEKAATASRQHL
;
A
#
# COMPACT_ATOMS: atom_id res chain seq x y z
N MET A 1 2.78 -11.39 -1.08
CA MET A 1 1.97 -11.27 -2.30
C MET A 1 2.32 -10.03 -3.11
N SER A 2 2.36 -8.86 -2.50
CA SER A 2 2.69 -7.58 -3.19
C SER A 2 4.05 -7.62 -3.93
N TYR A 3 5.08 -8.18 -3.34
CA TYR A 3 6.36 -8.41 -4.03
C TYR A 3 6.22 -9.32 -5.27
N GLY A 4 5.43 -10.39 -5.17
CA GLY A 4 5.14 -11.26 -6.32
C GLY A 4 4.41 -10.53 -7.44
N MET A 5 3.48 -9.63 -7.10
CA MET A 5 2.82 -8.77 -8.09
C MET A 5 3.82 -7.81 -8.74
N MET A 6 4.72 -7.22 -7.98
CA MET A 6 5.79 -6.36 -8.52
C MET A 6 6.69 -7.11 -9.51
N ILE A 7 7.11 -8.33 -9.17
CA ILE A 7 7.90 -9.18 -10.06
C ILE A 7 7.09 -9.51 -11.32
N SER A 8 5.83 -9.90 -11.15
CA SER A 8 4.96 -10.29 -12.28
C SER A 8 4.75 -9.14 -13.26
N VAL A 9 4.51 -7.91 -12.77
CA VAL A 9 4.34 -6.76 -13.67
C VAL A 9 5.63 -6.38 -14.39
N GLN A 10 6.79 -6.52 -13.75
CA GLN A 10 8.08 -6.24 -14.38
C GLN A 10 8.44 -7.27 -15.47
N LEU A 11 8.06 -8.52 -15.26
CA LEU A 11 8.31 -9.61 -16.22
C LEU A 11 7.19 -9.79 -17.26
N ASP A 12 6.19 -8.91 -17.28
CA ASP A 12 5.02 -8.97 -18.17
C ASP A 12 4.16 -10.25 -18.00
N HIS A 13 4.08 -10.76 -16.78
CA HIS A 13 3.30 -11.95 -16.43
C HIS A 13 1.92 -11.57 -15.89
N ARG A 14 1.00 -11.09 -16.78
CA ARG A 14 -0.31 -10.58 -16.40
C ARG A 14 -1.18 -11.62 -15.68
N GLU A 15 -1.20 -12.85 -16.17
CA GLU A 15 -2.01 -13.92 -15.56
C GLU A 15 -1.60 -14.19 -14.09
N GLN A 16 -0.30 -14.27 -13.82
CA GLN A 16 0.24 -14.46 -12.47
C GLN A 16 -0.07 -13.25 -11.58
N PHE A 17 0.06 -12.04 -12.12
CA PHE A 17 -0.31 -10.81 -11.44
C PHE A 17 -1.76 -10.82 -10.98
N ASP A 18 -2.69 -11.12 -11.90
CA ASP A 18 -4.12 -11.18 -11.62
C ASP A 18 -4.44 -12.24 -10.55
N LYS A 19 -3.86 -13.43 -10.63
CA LYS A 19 -4.02 -14.49 -9.62
C LYS A 19 -3.55 -14.06 -8.24
N LEU A 20 -2.39 -13.41 -8.15
CA LEU A 20 -1.85 -12.89 -6.88
C LEU A 20 -2.73 -11.79 -6.31
N TRP A 21 -3.22 -10.87 -7.16
CA TRP A 21 -4.08 -9.79 -6.75
C TRP A 21 -5.45 -10.29 -6.26
N GLU A 22 -6.10 -11.17 -7.01
CA GLU A 22 -7.38 -11.76 -6.60
C GLU A 22 -7.25 -12.56 -5.30
N TRP A 23 -6.16 -13.31 -5.13
CA TRP A 23 -5.90 -14.04 -3.90
C TRP A 23 -5.70 -13.08 -2.72
N SER A 24 -4.94 -12.00 -2.92
CA SER A 24 -4.70 -10.99 -1.88
C SER A 24 -5.99 -10.30 -1.44
N LYS A 25 -6.83 -9.89 -2.38
CA LYS A 25 -8.13 -9.29 -2.08
C LYS A 25 -9.03 -10.22 -1.27
N ARG A 26 -9.06 -11.50 -1.64
CA ARG A 26 -9.93 -12.49 -0.99
C ARG A 26 -9.46 -12.86 0.41
N ASN A 27 -8.16 -13.04 0.60
CA ASN A 27 -7.62 -13.69 1.79
C ASN A 27 -6.86 -12.74 2.71
N MET A 28 -6.21 -11.68 2.18
CA MET A 28 -5.39 -10.78 2.98
C MET A 28 -6.10 -9.46 3.31
N ALA A 29 -6.95 -8.93 2.42
CA ALA A 29 -7.66 -7.69 2.70
C ALA A 29 -8.49 -7.80 3.98
N PHE A 30 -8.45 -6.77 4.81
CA PHE A 30 -9.36 -6.68 5.96
C PHE A 30 -10.77 -6.34 5.50
N ALA A 31 -11.76 -6.71 6.31
CA ALA A 31 -13.17 -6.50 5.97
C ALA A 31 -13.47 -5.01 5.73
N PRO A 32 -14.36 -4.68 4.76
CA PRO A 32 -14.66 -3.29 4.41
C PRO A 32 -15.09 -2.43 5.60
N ASP A 33 -15.86 -2.94 6.53
CA ASP A 33 -16.38 -2.14 7.66
C ASP A 33 -15.51 -2.26 8.92
N SER A 34 -14.32 -2.85 8.82
CA SER A 34 -13.39 -2.93 9.94
C SER A 34 -12.55 -1.66 10.04
N LYS A 35 -11.99 -1.41 11.24
CA LYS A 35 -11.01 -0.32 11.42
C LYS A 35 -9.80 -0.44 10.47
N TRP A 36 -9.49 -1.64 10.02
CA TRP A 36 -8.40 -1.95 9.08
C TRP A 36 -8.82 -1.89 7.61
N ASP A 37 -10.03 -1.45 7.26
CA ASP A 37 -10.47 -1.37 5.87
C ASP A 37 -9.45 -0.61 5.00
N GLY A 38 -9.10 -1.19 3.85
CA GLY A 38 -8.06 -0.68 2.94
C GLY A 38 -6.67 -1.26 3.17
N TYR A 39 -6.42 -1.86 4.33
CA TYR A 39 -5.17 -2.55 4.63
C TYR A 39 -5.25 -4.06 4.35
N PHE A 40 -4.07 -4.68 4.23
CA PHE A 40 -3.91 -6.11 3.99
C PHE A 40 -3.16 -6.76 5.16
N CYS A 41 -3.64 -7.89 5.63
CA CYS A 41 -2.94 -8.67 6.64
C CYS A 41 -1.53 -9.03 6.15
N TRP A 42 -0.52 -8.80 6.96
CA TRP A 42 0.87 -9.02 6.55
C TRP A 42 1.21 -10.50 6.35
N GLN A 43 0.52 -11.42 7.03
CA GLN A 43 0.78 -12.85 6.96
C GLN A 43 -0.50 -13.67 6.93
N CYS A 44 -0.59 -14.58 5.96
CA CYS A 44 -1.64 -15.60 5.84
C CYS A 44 -1.03 -16.98 5.59
N LYS A 45 -1.75 -18.02 6.02
CA LYS A 45 -1.46 -19.40 5.61
C LYS A 45 -1.85 -19.60 4.15
N PRO A 46 -1.36 -20.69 3.49
CA PRO A 46 -1.74 -21.00 2.12
C PRO A 46 -3.26 -21.22 1.91
N ASP A 47 -3.97 -21.63 2.96
CA ASP A 47 -5.44 -21.80 2.95
C ASP A 47 -6.20 -20.46 3.08
N GLY A 48 -5.50 -19.34 3.20
CA GLY A 48 -6.08 -17.99 3.34
C GLY A 48 -6.36 -17.57 4.79
N THR A 49 -6.08 -18.40 5.78
CA THR A 49 -6.24 -18.04 7.19
C THR A 49 -5.24 -16.93 7.55
N LYS A 50 -5.75 -15.78 8.01
CA LYS A 50 -4.92 -14.69 8.52
C LYS A 50 -4.22 -15.11 9.81
N ILE A 51 -2.90 -14.89 9.89
CA ILE A 51 -2.08 -15.17 11.08
C ILE A 51 -1.84 -13.88 11.87
N GLY A 52 -1.61 -12.77 11.17
CA GLY A 52 -1.38 -11.45 11.76
C GLY A 52 -2.67 -10.67 11.97
N GLY A 53 -2.67 -9.78 12.98
CA GLY A 53 -3.79 -8.87 13.28
C GLY A 53 -3.65 -7.47 12.67
N SER A 54 -2.56 -7.19 11.93
CA SER A 54 -2.23 -5.90 11.34
C SER A 54 -1.70 -6.07 9.91
N ASN A 55 -1.39 -4.96 9.25
CA ASN A 55 -0.60 -4.95 8.02
C ASN A 55 0.91 -4.87 8.34
N ALA A 56 1.72 -4.83 7.28
CA ALA A 56 3.08 -4.32 7.25
C ALA A 56 3.15 -3.31 6.10
N SER A 57 3.52 -2.06 6.40
CA SER A 57 3.29 -0.92 5.49
C SER A 57 4.03 -1.00 4.15
N ASP A 58 5.14 -1.74 4.09
CA ASP A 58 5.78 -2.09 2.82
C ASP A 58 4.87 -2.89 1.89
N GLY A 59 3.97 -3.70 2.45
CA GLY A 59 2.98 -4.44 1.67
C GLY A 59 2.11 -3.51 0.82
N GLU A 60 1.55 -2.47 1.41
CA GLU A 60 0.74 -1.46 0.73
C GLU A 60 1.56 -0.67 -0.29
N LEU A 61 2.83 -0.30 0.03
CA LEU A 61 3.71 0.36 -0.93
C LEU A 61 3.85 -0.45 -2.22
N TYR A 62 4.12 -1.74 -2.09
CA TYR A 62 4.27 -2.64 -3.23
C TYR A 62 2.95 -2.92 -3.95
N TYR A 63 1.82 -3.11 -3.24
CA TYR A 63 0.52 -3.30 -3.88
C TYR A 63 0.14 -2.11 -4.75
N VAL A 64 0.16 -0.90 -4.19
CA VAL A 64 -0.23 0.31 -4.89
C VAL A 64 0.69 0.57 -6.08
N THR A 65 2.01 0.43 -5.90
CA THR A 65 2.97 0.67 -6.98
C THR A 65 2.83 -0.37 -8.10
N ALA A 66 2.69 -1.65 -7.75
CA ALA A 66 2.49 -2.71 -8.74
C ALA A 66 1.21 -2.52 -9.55
N LEU A 67 0.12 -2.08 -8.90
CA LEU A 67 -1.15 -1.76 -9.57
C LEU A 67 -1.01 -0.55 -10.52
N PHE A 68 -0.31 0.52 -10.13
CA PHE A 68 -0.06 1.64 -11.04
C PHE A 68 0.79 1.22 -12.24
N LEU A 69 1.84 0.42 -12.02
CA LEU A 69 2.67 -0.11 -13.11
C LEU A 69 1.85 -1.02 -14.04
N ALA A 70 1.00 -1.87 -13.49
CA ALA A 70 0.12 -2.77 -14.26
C ALA A 70 -0.86 -2.00 -15.13
N SER A 71 -1.44 -0.91 -14.61
CA SER A 71 -2.33 -0.05 -15.38
C SER A 71 -1.66 0.53 -16.63
N GLU A 72 -0.41 0.95 -16.51
CA GLU A 72 0.34 1.49 -17.64
C GLU A 72 0.84 0.41 -18.59
N ARG A 73 1.45 -0.64 -18.04
CA ARG A 73 2.04 -1.72 -18.86
C ARG A 73 1.01 -2.40 -19.75
N TRP A 74 -0.18 -2.66 -19.19
CA TRP A 74 -1.24 -3.40 -19.89
C TRP A 74 -2.36 -2.50 -20.41
N ASN A 75 -2.20 -1.17 -20.31
CA ASN A 75 -3.21 -0.18 -20.69
C ASN A 75 -4.60 -0.52 -20.14
N GLU A 76 -4.66 -0.86 -18.84
CA GLU A 76 -5.85 -1.35 -18.17
C GLU A 76 -6.20 -0.46 -16.96
N PRO A 77 -7.16 0.48 -17.11
CA PRO A 77 -7.50 1.46 -16.07
C PRO A 77 -7.94 0.85 -14.74
N ARG A 78 -8.53 -0.36 -14.75
CA ARG A 78 -9.02 -1.01 -13.52
C ARG A 78 -7.95 -1.13 -12.44
N TYR A 79 -6.70 -1.36 -12.79
CA TYR A 79 -5.60 -1.46 -11.81
C TYR A 79 -5.31 -0.12 -11.14
N ARG A 80 -5.34 0.98 -11.90
CA ARG A 80 -5.20 2.32 -11.33
C ARG A 80 -6.36 2.64 -10.37
N ASP A 81 -7.57 2.25 -10.71
CA ASP A 81 -8.74 2.47 -9.86
C ASP A 81 -8.63 1.67 -8.55
N GLU A 82 -8.15 0.43 -8.60
CA GLU A 82 -7.87 -0.36 -7.41
C GLU A 82 -6.77 0.28 -6.53
N ALA A 83 -5.67 0.78 -7.12
CA ALA A 83 -4.64 1.49 -6.39
C ALA A 83 -5.19 2.73 -5.68
N ASN A 84 -5.98 3.54 -6.37
CA ASN A 84 -6.60 4.74 -5.80
C ASN A 84 -7.60 4.43 -4.68
N LYS A 85 -8.35 3.32 -4.78
CA LYS A 85 -9.23 2.85 -3.69
C LYS A 85 -8.43 2.53 -2.42
N ILE A 86 -7.28 1.84 -2.55
CA ILE A 86 -6.41 1.58 -1.41
C ILE A 86 -5.96 2.92 -0.80
N LEU A 87 -5.37 3.81 -1.61
CA LEU A 87 -4.84 5.10 -1.13
C LEU A 87 -5.91 5.94 -0.43
N THR A 88 -7.12 6.00 -0.99
CA THR A 88 -8.22 6.73 -0.34
C THR A 88 -8.49 6.19 1.06
N LYS A 89 -8.53 4.86 1.23
CA LYS A 89 -8.89 4.24 2.51
C LYS A 89 -7.78 4.32 3.55
N VAL A 90 -6.52 4.19 3.15
CA VAL A 90 -5.38 4.19 4.09
C VAL A 90 -4.89 5.58 4.48
N MET A 91 -5.44 6.65 3.87
CA MET A 91 -5.08 8.04 4.14
C MET A 91 -6.18 8.85 4.85
N ILE A 92 -7.26 8.19 5.30
CA ILE A 92 -8.39 8.84 6.00
C ILE A 92 -8.70 8.19 7.35
N LYS A 93 -7.71 7.62 8.01
CA LYS A 93 -7.91 6.92 9.28
C LYS A 93 -7.94 7.88 10.47
N ASP A 94 -8.87 7.67 11.37
CA ASP A 94 -8.91 8.33 12.66
C ASP A 94 -8.23 7.45 13.72
N GLY A 95 -6.93 7.62 13.84
CA GLY A 95 -6.10 6.84 14.75
C GLY A 95 -6.46 6.98 16.23
N ARG A 96 -7.06 8.10 16.62
CA ARG A 96 -7.40 8.36 18.03
C ARG A 96 -8.58 7.50 18.49
N GLU A 97 -9.60 7.36 17.64
CA GLU A 97 -10.79 6.59 17.98
C GLU A 97 -10.64 5.11 17.65
N SER A 98 -10.14 4.79 16.46
CA SER A 98 -10.06 3.41 15.96
C SER A 98 -8.82 2.65 16.44
N GLY A 99 -7.75 3.37 16.82
CA GLY A 99 -6.43 2.79 17.07
C GLY A 99 -5.72 2.32 15.79
N VAL A 100 -6.21 2.74 14.61
CA VAL A 100 -5.58 2.53 13.30
C VAL A 100 -5.38 3.88 12.63
N TYR A 101 -4.14 4.18 12.28
CA TYR A 101 -3.68 5.45 11.76
C TYR A 101 -3.54 5.41 10.23
N ASN A 102 -3.23 6.54 9.62
CA ASN A 102 -2.88 6.61 8.20
C ASN A 102 -1.60 5.82 7.91
N LEU A 103 -1.49 5.38 6.67
CA LEU A 103 -0.28 4.70 6.18
C LEU A 103 0.95 5.62 6.24
N PHE A 104 0.74 6.93 6.11
CA PHE A 104 1.78 7.95 6.22
C PHE A 104 1.44 8.95 7.33
N ASP A 105 2.45 9.41 8.02
CA ASP A 105 2.36 10.60 8.87
C ASP A 105 2.17 11.83 7.98
N LEU A 106 1.06 12.55 8.18
CA LEU A 106 0.70 13.69 7.33
C LEU A 106 1.59 14.92 7.58
N ASP A 107 2.18 15.02 8.77
CA ASP A 107 3.02 16.17 9.16
C ASP A 107 4.44 16.06 8.60
N ASN A 108 5.07 14.89 8.65
CA ASN A 108 6.44 14.70 8.17
C ASN A 108 6.53 14.00 6.81
N GLY A 109 5.45 13.36 6.33
CA GLY A 109 5.41 12.66 5.05
C GLY A 109 6.10 11.30 5.03
N LEU A 110 6.51 10.77 6.20
CA LEU A 110 7.13 9.46 6.28
C LEU A 110 6.08 8.36 6.40
N ILE A 111 6.39 7.20 5.85
CA ILE A 111 5.55 6.02 6.02
C ILE A 111 5.63 5.50 7.46
N THR A 112 4.51 5.09 8.03
CA THR A 112 4.48 4.43 9.34
C THR A 112 5.01 3.00 9.24
N PHE A 113 5.66 2.49 10.28
CA PHE A 113 6.11 1.10 10.31
C PHE A 113 4.92 0.14 10.25
N VAL A 114 3.99 0.27 11.19
CA VAL A 114 2.65 -0.32 11.18
C VAL A 114 1.69 0.77 11.65
N PRO A 115 0.58 1.03 10.98
CA PRO A 115 -0.34 2.09 11.36
C PRO A 115 -1.25 1.70 12.55
N ASP A 116 -0.70 1.04 13.56
CA ASP A 116 -1.34 0.76 14.83
C ASP A 116 -0.83 1.71 15.94
N HIS A 117 -1.33 1.54 17.15
CA HIS A 117 -0.97 2.39 18.28
C HIS A 117 0.52 2.35 18.64
N ALA A 118 1.19 1.23 18.41
CA ALA A 118 2.61 1.06 18.72
C ALA A 118 3.54 1.49 17.57
N GLY A 119 3.15 1.23 16.33
CA GLY A 119 4.00 1.38 15.15
C GLY A 119 3.84 2.69 14.38
N HIS A 120 2.73 3.44 14.60
CA HIS A 120 2.44 4.64 13.80
C HIS A 120 3.41 5.81 14.04
N SER A 121 4.11 5.83 15.16
CA SER A 121 4.99 6.93 15.56
C SER A 121 6.44 6.79 15.10
N PHE A 122 6.78 5.68 14.41
CA PHE A 122 8.10 5.51 13.82
C PHE A 122 8.02 4.91 12.41
N THR A 123 9.13 4.99 11.68
CA THR A 123 9.30 4.43 10.34
C THR A 123 10.48 3.48 10.27
N ASP A 124 10.47 2.57 9.31
CA ASP A 124 11.59 1.69 9.02
C ASP A 124 12.34 2.24 7.79
N PRO A 125 13.66 2.46 7.86
CA PRO A 125 14.45 2.93 6.71
C PRO A 125 14.32 2.04 5.48
N SER A 126 14.06 0.73 5.65
CA SER A 126 13.85 -0.20 4.52
C SER A 126 12.56 0.08 3.74
N TYR A 127 11.64 0.88 4.30
CA TYR A 127 10.41 1.31 3.64
C TYR A 127 10.57 2.62 2.86
N MET A 128 11.77 3.21 2.88
CA MET A 128 12.07 4.43 2.12
C MET A 128 12.23 4.11 0.63
N LEU A 129 11.13 4.20 -0.09
CA LEU A 129 11.03 3.90 -1.53
C LEU A 129 10.62 5.15 -2.32
N PRO A 130 11.50 6.20 -2.40
CA PRO A 130 11.12 7.47 -3.00
C PRO A 130 10.69 7.37 -4.47
N ALA A 131 11.22 6.42 -5.23
CA ALA A 131 10.82 6.20 -6.61
C ALA A 131 9.36 5.74 -6.76
N PHE A 132 8.84 4.98 -5.77
CA PHE A 132 7.43 4.61 -5.72
C PHE A 132 6.55 5.85 -5.49
N LEU A 133 6.95 6.70 -4.56
CA LEU A 133 6.22 7.93 -4.22
C LEU A 133 6.24 8.94 -5.37
N ASP A 134 7.34 9.06 -6.11
CA ASP A 134 7.38 9.83 -7.36
C ASP A 134 6.40 9.29 -8.40
N LYS A 135 6.27 7.96 -8.48
CA LYS A 135 5.28 7.32 -9.35
C LYS A 135 3.87 7.68 -8.91
N TRP A 136 3.58 7.61 -7.60
CA TRP A 136 2.26 7.96 -7.06
C TRP A 136 1.93 9.43 -7.33
N ALA A 137 2.88 10.34 -7.16
CA ALA A 137 2.69 11.77 -7.47
C ALA A 137 2.24 12.01 -8.93
N ARG A 138 2.67 11.17 -9.86
CA ARG A 138 2.30 11.29 -11.28
C ARG A 138 1.02 10.54 -11.65
N THR A 139 0.65 9.48 -10.92
CA THR A 139 -0.36 8.52 -11.38
C THR A 139 -1.61 8.50 -10.49
N ALA A 140 -1.48 8.81 -9.18
CA ALA A 140 -2.61 8.83 -8.26
C ALA A 140 -3.60 9.95 -8.62
N SER A 141 -4.88 9.68 -8.40
CA SER A 141 -5.96 10.61 -8.71
C SER A 141 -6.03 11.82 -7.76
N ALA A 142 -5.40 11.73 -6.59
CA ALA A 142 -5.43 12.77 -5.55
C ALA A 142 -4.11 12.89 -4.80
N ASN A 143 -3.96 13.96 -4.04
CA ASN A 143 -2.87 14.18 -3.09
C ASN A 143 -1.47 14.26 -3.73
N ARG A 144 -1.36 14.74 -4.96
CA ARG A 144 -0.08 14.86 -5.69
C ARG A 144 1.00 15.56 -4.85
N SER A 145 0.69 16.72 -4.30
CA SER A 145 1.64 17.50 -3.48
C SER A 145 2.10 16.75 -2.23
N PHE A 146 1.22 15.94 -1.64
CA PHE A 146 1.59 15.08 -0.52
C PHE A 146 2.56 13.99 -0.96
N TRP A 147 2.34 13.33 -2.11
CA TRP A 147 3.26 12.30 -2.62
C TRP A 147 4.61 12.87 -3.01
N GLU A 148 4.68 14.10 -3.55
CA GLU A 148 5.94 14.82 -3.80
C GLU A 148 6.68 15.14 -2.48
N LYS A 149 5.96 15.59 -1.45
CA LYS A 149 6.50 15.76 -0.09
C LYS A 149 7.04 14.47 0.48
N ALA A 150 6.26 13.39 0.43
CA ALA A 150 6.64 12.08 0.95
C ALA A 150 7.88 11.50 0.22
N ALA A 151 7.98 11.67 -1.10
CA ALA A 151 9.16 11.28 -1.86
C ALA A 151 10.42 12.06 -1.42
N THR A 152 10.27 13.36 -1.15
CA THR A 152 11.35 14.20 -0.64
C THR A 152 11.78 13.77 0.77
N ALA A 153 10.81 13.60 1.68
CA ALA A 153 11.06 13.14 3.04
C ALA A 153 11.76 11.77 3.07
N SER A 154 11.29 10.84 2.23
CA SER A 154 11.89 9.51 2.07
C SER A 154 13.36 9.57 1.64
N ARG A 155 13.73 10.48 0.70
CA ARG A 155 15.14 10.68 0.28
C ARG A 155 16.00 11.27 1.38
N GLN A 156 15.45 12.17 2.18
CA GLN A 156 16.18 12.82 3.28
C GLN A 156 16.40 11.89 4.47
N HIS A 157 15.62 10.84 4.57
CA HIS A 157 15.68 9.87 5.67
C HIS A 157 16.59 8.67 5.36
N LEU A 158 17.02 8.50 4.11
CA LEU A 158 18.03 7.51 3.68
C LEU A 158 19.44 8.02 4.00
#